data_53e5273769be4175890da5c9afa14c67
#
_entry.id   53e5273769be4175890da5c9afa14c67
#
_cell.length_a   1.000
_cell.length_b   1.000
_cell.length_c   1.000
_cell.angle_alpha   90.00
_cell.angle_beta   90.00
_cell.angle_gamma   90.00
#
_symmetry.space_group_name_H-M   'P 1'
#
loop_
_entity.id
_entity.type
_entity.pdbx_description
1 polymer ?
#
loop_
_entity_poly.entity_id
_entity_poly.type
_entity_poly.pdbx_seq_one_letter_code
_entity_poly.pdbx_strand_id
1 'polypeptide(L)'
;MDAALLNPPRRLSVPVDNRWGAGQMSVLDFGDAKRPVDLVFVHANGFNAATYRTLLAPLSASLRIWAPDLRGHGRTALPTPVAGRWSWADHRDDLIGLLDAIDGPPVVMAGHSMGGTSSLLAAADRRDKVSKLVLLDPVIWTRAWVTAFKFPLLRSLPRRIPLAKGALRRRRLFESRDQALIAYRGRGAFKGWPEMALAHYLSDGLIETDEGFVLACAPEWESSNYAAQSHDPWRALGRLDRPVRILKAETNSTCHVSSDARHQVTVETVAEGTHFFPMLQPDIARDALFDAAV
;
A
#
# COMPACT_ATOMS: atom_id res chain seq x y z
N MET A 1 -3.26 -25.63 -8.25
CA MET A 1 -2.32 -24.59 -7.80
C MET A 1 -1.96 -23.79 -9.04
N ASP A 2 -2.21 -22.49 -9.05
CA ASP A 2 -1.98 -21.62 -10.21
C ASP A 2 -0.48 -21.57 -10.53
N ALA A 3 -0.11 -21.91 -11.78
CA ALA A 3 1.29 -21.92 -12.22
C ALA A 3 2.01 -20.57 -12.00
N ALA A 4 1.27 -19.46 -12.05
CA ALA A 4 1.80 -18.12 -11.78
C ALA A 4 2.27 -17.94 -10.33
N LEU A 5 1.70 -18.69 -9.37
CA LEU A 5 2.13 -18.65 -7.96
C LEU A 5 3.44 -19.42 -7.74
N LEU A 6 3.82 -20.31 -8.67
CA LEU A 6 5.05 -21.09 -8.60
C LEU A 6 6.28 -20.29 -9.05
N ASN A 7 6.10 -19.26 -9.88
CA ASN A 7 7.18 -18.37 -10.30
C ASN A 7 7.30 -17.19 -9.32
N PRO A 8 8.35 -17.15 -8.48
CA PRO A 8 8.58 -16.02 -7.62
C PRO A 8 8.86 -14.76 -8.45
N PRO A 9 8.34 -13.59 -8.04
CA PRO A 9 8.70 -12.33 -8.67
C PRO A 9 10.20 -12.06 -8.50
N ARG A 10 10.79 -11.36 -9.45
CA ARG A 10 12.15 -10.84 -9.30
C ARG A 10 12.16 -9.73 -8.25
N ARG A 11 13.27 -9.58 -7.54
CA ARG A 11 13.46 -8.46 -6.64
C ARG A 11 14.40 -7.45 -7.28
N LEU A 12 13.94 -6.22 -7.38
CA LEU A 12 14.71 -5.08 -7.83
C LEU A 12 15.04 -4.17 -6.65
N SER A 13 16.11 -3.40 -6.79
CA SER A 13 16.49 -2.34 -5.87
C SER A 13 16.51 -1.04 -6.65
N VAL A 14 15.60 -0.12 -6.33
CA VAL A 14 15.44 1.16 -7.02
C VAL A 14 15.99 2.25 -6.11
N PRO A 15 16.99 3.05 -6.57
CA PRO A 15 17.50 4.16 -5.77
C PRO A 15 16.42 5.24 -5.64
N VAL A 16 16.23 5.72 -4.42
CA VAL A 16 15.36 6.85 -4.10
C VAL A 16 16.18 7.87 -3.32
N ASP A 17 16.20 9.10 -3.81
CA ASP A 17 16.83 10.23 -3.15
C ASP A 17 15.87 11.41 -3.15
N ASN A 18 15.45 11.82 -1.96
CA ASN A 18 14.54 12.93 -1.76
C ASN A 18 14.80 13.61 -0.40
N ARG A 19 14.04 14.67 -0.09
CA ARG A 19 14.19 15.44 1.16
C ARG A 19 14.03 14.61 2.45
N TRP A 20 13.53 13.37 2.36
CA TRP A 20 13.35 12.46 3.49
C TRP A 20 14.52 11.49 3.66
N GLY A 21 15.55 11.63 2.83
CA GLY A 21 16.78 10.83 2.80
C GLY A 21 16.87 9.91 1.60
N ALA A 22 18.09 9.49 1.33
CA ALA A 22 18.46 8.59 0.25
C ALA A 22 18.53 7.14 0.72
N GLY A 23 18.31 6.20 -0.20
CA GLY A 23 18.44 4.76 0.03
C GLY A 23 17.87 3.93 -1.12
N GLN A 24 17.55 2.68 -0.83
CA GLN A 24 17.10 1.70 -1.81
C GLN A 24 15.67 1.26 -1.51
N MET A 25 14.79 1.43 -2.49
CA MET A 25 13.44 0.87 -2.45
C MET A 25 13.44 -0.53 -3.03
N SER A 26 12.99 -1.50 -2.25
CA SER A 26 12.79 -2.87 -2.72
C SER A 26 11.49 -2.96 -3.51
N VAL A 27 11.55 -3.57 -4.70
CA VAL A 27 10.40 -3.74 -5.59
C VAL A 27 10.29 -5.20 -6.00
N LEU A 28 9.12 -5.80 -5.87
CA LEU A 28 8.81 -7.08 -6.50
C LEU A 28 8.34 -6.82 -7.93
N ASP A 29 9.06 -7.41 -8.91
CA ASP A 29 8.79 -7.29 -10.35
C ASP A 29 8.19 -8.60 -10.86
N PHE A 30 6.89 -8.58 -11.15
CA PHE A 30 6.12 -9.69 -11.68
C PHE A 30 6.01 -9.59 -13.21
N GLY A 31 5.96 -10.74 -13.88
CA GLY A 31 5.76 -10.82 -15.32
C GLY A 31 7.06 -10.76 -16.14
N ASP A 32 6.93 -10.49 -17.44
CA ASP A 32 8.09 -10.47 -18.35
C ASP A 32 8.87 -9.15 -18.20
N ALA A 33 10.16 -9.27 -17.83
CA ALA A 33 11.06 -8.13 -17.66
C ALA A 33 11.32 -7.32 -18.94
N LYS A 34 11.06 -7.92 -20.11
CA LYS A 34 11.28 -7.25 -21.41
C LYS A 34 10.14 -6.29 -21.79
N ARG A 35 8.98 -6.42 -21.11
CA ARG A 35 7.83 -5.53 -21.33
C ARG A 35 8.01 -4.23 -20.53
N PRO A 36 7.43 -3.11 -20.99
CA PRO A 36 7.21 -1.95 -20.11
C PRO A 36 6.43 -2.33 -18.86
N VAL A 37 6.54 -1.56 -17.79
CA VAL A 37 5.72 -1.73 -16.59
C VAL A 37 4.30 -1.26 -16.90
N ASP A 38 3.32 -2.14 -16.73
CA ASP A 38 1.90 -1.85 -16.98
C ASP A 38 1.24 -1.29 -15.72
N LEU A 39 1.63 -1.82 -14.54
CA LEU A 39 0.97 -1.55 -13.26
C LEU A 39 1.98 -1.38 -12.13
N VAL A 40 1.78 -0.36 -11.29
CA VAL A 40 2.44 -0.22 -9.99
C VAL A 40 1.40 -0.46 -8.89
N PHE A 41 1.64 -1.43 -7.99
CA PHE A 41 0.74 -1.77 -6.89
C PHE A 41 1.37 -1.52 -5.52
N VAL A 42 0.73 -0.68 -4.70
CA VAL A 42 1.26 -0.20 -3.40
C VAL A 42 0.49 -0.81 -2.23
N HIS A 43 1.22 -1.41 -1.29
CA HIS A 43 0.67 -2.12 -0.14
C HIS A 43 0.12 -1.22 0.98
N ALA A 44 -0.69 -1.79 1.89
CA ALA A 44 -1.23 -1.12 3.06
C ALA A 44 -0.19 -0.95 4.19
N ASN A 45 -0.48 -0.08 5.17
CA ASN A 45 0.34 0.12 6.37
C ASN A 45 0.54 -1.19 7.15
N GLY A 46 1.76 -1.43 7.60
CA GLY A 46 2.14 -2.62 8.36
C GLY A 46 2.28 -3.90 7.51
N PHE A 47 2.01 -3.83 6.20
CA PHE A 47 2.19 -4.93 5.24
C PHE A 47 3.45 -4.72 4.39
N ASN A 48 3.57 -5.49 3.32
CA ASN A 48 4.66 -5.42 2.36
C ASN A 48 4.17 -5.91 0.98
N ALA A 49 4.97 -5.75 -0.06
CA ALA A 49 4.63 -6.15 -1.41
C ALA A 49 4.30 -7.66 -1.53
N ALA A 50 5.04 -8.51 -0.83
CA ALA A 50 4.83 -9.96 -0.86
C ALA A 50 3.46 -10.38 -0.31
N THR A 51 2.86 -9.61 0.60
CA THR A 51 1.50 -9.83 1.12
C THR A 51 0.47 -9.98 0.00
N TYR A 52 0.67 -9.27 -1.11
CA TYR A 52 -0.26 -9.23 -2.25
C TYR A 52 0.11 -10.21 -3.37
N ARG A 53 1.05 -11.12 -3.13
CA ARG A 53 1.49 -12.09 -4.15
C ARG A 53 0.34 -12.94 -4.68
N THR A 54 -0.58 -13.38 -3.83
CA THR A 54 -1.76 -14.16 -4.24
C THR A 54 -2.69 -13.35 -5.17
N LEU A 55 -2.76 -12.02 -4.98
CA LEU A 55 -3.52 -11.12 -5.84
C LEU A 55 -2.80 -10.87 -7.18
N LEU A 56 -1.49 -10.58 -7.14
CA LEU A 56 -0.74 -10.03 -8.28
C LEU A 56 -0.14 -11.11 -9.19
N ALA A 57 0.29 -12.25 -8.65
CA ALA A 57 0.96 -13.28 -9.44
C ALA A 57 0.11 -13.82 -10.61
N PRO A 58 -1.21 -14.04 -10.48
CA PRO A 58 -2.02 -14.46 -11.63
C PRO A 58 -2.05 -13.45 -12.78
N LEU A 59 -1.94 -12.15 -12.50
CA LEU A 59 -1.90 -11.10 -13.51
C LEU A 59 -0.61 -11.08 -14.32
N SER A 60 0.47 -11.67 -13.78
CA SER A 60 1.80 -11.64 -14.37
C SER A 60 1.93 -12.38 -15.71
N ALA A 61 0.94 -13.21 -16.07
CA ALA A 61 0.86 -13.84 -17.38
C ALA A 61 0.62 -12.81 -18.51
N SER A 62 -0.06 -11.71 -18.20
CA SER A 62 -0.46 -10.69 -19.18
C SER A 62 0.16 -9.31 -18.90
N LEU A 63 0.51 -9.02 -17.66
CA LEU A 63 0.99 -7.70 -17.23
C LEU A 63 2.39 -7.80 -16.60
N ARG A 64 3.18 -6.74 -16.76
CA ARG A 64 4.35 -6.52 -15.92
C ARG A 64 3.97 -5.58 -14.78
N ILE A 65 4.17 -6.05 -13.53
CA ILE A 65 3.72 -5.35 -12.33
C ILE A 65 4.91 -5.08 -11.41
N TRP A 66 5.08 -3.83 -11.01
CA TRP A 66 5.98 -3.44 -9.94
C TRP A 66 5.22 -3.25 -8.64
N ALA A 67 5.62 -3.97 -7.60
CA ALA A 67 5.06 -3.82 -6.26
C ALA A 67 6.19 -3.40 -5.30
N PRO A 68 6.29 -2.10 -4.97
CA PRO A 68 7.29 -1.60 -4.04
C PRO A 68 6.95 -1.96 -2.59
N ASP A 69 7.97 -2.20 -1.79
CA ASP A 69 7.89 -2.07 -0.35
C ASP A 69 8.03 -0.58 0.01
N LEU A 70 7.04 0.01 0.64
CA LEU A 70 7.11 1.39 1.09
C LEU A 70 8.19 1.59 2.16
N ARG A 71 8.66 2.82 2.33
CA ARG A 71 9.57 3.24 3.42
C ARG A 71 9.17 2.62 4.75
N GLY A 72 10.13 1.95 5.41
CA GLY A 72 9.95 1.29 6.71
C GLY A 72 9.13 0.00 6.66
N HIS A 73 8.98 -0.61 5.49
CA HIS A 73 8.30 -1.89 5.30
C HIS A 73 9.14 -2.85 4.44
N GLY A 74 8.89 -4.15 4.59
CA GLY A 74 9.47 -5.19 3.77
C GLY A 74 11.00 -5.14 3.73
N ARG A 75 11.56 -5.06 2.52
CA ARG A 75 13.01 -5.03 2.28
C ARG A 75 13.54 -3.65 1.89
N THR A 76 12.72 -2.62 1.96
CA THR A 76 13.14 -1.24 1.64
C THR A 76 14.08 -0.69 2.70
N ALA A 77 15.22 -0.16 2.26
CA ALA A 77 16.26 0.44 3.08
C ALA A 77 16.27 1.98 2.92
N LEU A 78 15.21 2.63 3.40
CA LEU A 78 15.06 4.08 3.46
C LEU A 78 14.94 4.53 4.92
N PRO A 79 15.46 5.72 5.28
CA PRO A 79 15.36 6.25 6.64
C PRO A 79 13.91 6.40 7.11
N THR A 80 13.61 6.11 8.38
CA THR A 80 12.26 6.13 8.98
C THR A 80 12.16 7.10 10.16
N PRO A 81 12.36 8.41 9.98
CA PRO A 81 12.26 9.37 11.06
C PRO A 81 10.80 9.54 11.49
N VAL A 82 10.46 9.18 12.72
CA VAL A 82 9.10 9.31 13.29
C VAL A 82 8.83 10.73 13.78
N ALA A 83 9.88 11.40 14.28
CA ALA A 83 9.76 12.75 14.85
C ALA A 83 9.36 13.79 13.79
N GLY A 84 8.38 14.63 14.12
CA GLY A 84 7.93 15.70 13.22
C GLY A 84 7.09 15.25 12.02
N ARG A 85 6.75 13.96 11.93
CA ARG A 85 5.98 13.38 10.84
C ARG A 85 4.47 13.62 11.05
N TRP A 86 3.82 14.29 10.08
CA TRP A 86 2.41 14.66 10.16
C TRP A 86 1.57 14.21 8.97
N SER A 87 2.18 13.81 7.87
CA SER A 87 1.50 13.40 6.64
C SER A 87 2.27 12.28 5.94
N TRP A 88 1.70 11.71 4.90
CA TRP A 88 2.34 10.72 4.02
C TRP A 88 3.08 11.37 2.83
N ALA A 89 3.62 12.58 3.05
CA ALA A 89 4.42 13.26 2.04
C ALA A 89 5.71 12.52 1.71
N ASP A 90 6.27 11.80 2.68
CA ASP A 90 7.41 10.91 2.50
C ASP A 90 7.08 9.73 1.55
N HIS A 91 5.97 9.04 1.78
CA HIS A 91 5.52 7.96 0.90
C HIS A 91 5.19 8.47 -0.51
N ARG A 92 4.55 9.66 -0.61
CA ARG A 92 4.30 10.31 -1.89
C ARG A 92 5.59 10.58 -2.66
N ASP A 93 6.57 11.20 -2.00
CA ASP A 93 7.83 11.61 -2.63
C ASP A 93 8.67 10.37 -3.02
N ASP A 94 8.62 9.29 -2.23
CA ASP A 94 9.25 8.01 -2.58
C ASP A 94 8.62 7.38 -3.82
N LEU A 95 7.29 7.40 -3.92
CA LEU A 95 6.57 6.89 -5.09
C LEU A 95 6.78 7.75 -6.33
N ILE A 96 6.98 9.05 -6.18
CA ILE A 96 7.42 9.92 -7.28
C ILE A 96 8.79 9.46 -7.78
N GLY A 97 9.76 9.24 -6.88
CA GLY A 97 11.07 8.73 -7.27
C GLY A 97 11.00 7.36 -7.96
N LEU A 98 10.10 6.48 -7.53
CA LEU A 98 9.85 5.21 -8.20
C LEU A 98 9.28 5.41 -9.61
N LEU A 99 8.29 6.29 -9.77
CA LEU A 99 7.68 6.59 -11.07
C LEU A 99 8.71 7.21 -12.04
N ASP A 100 9.62 8.02 -11.53
CA ASP A 100 10.71 8.62 -12.33
C ASP A 100 11.71 7.57 -12.84
N ALA A 101 11.89 6.48 -12.09
CA ALA A 101 12.76 5.36 -12.48
C ALA A 101 12.10 4.40 -13.48
N ILE A 102 10.80 4.56 -13.77
CA ILE A 102 10.09 3.73 -14.75
C ILE A 102 10.19 4.38 -16.13
N ASP A 103 10.84 3.67 -17.04
CA ASP A 103 10.86 4.03 -18.47
C ASP A 103 9.63 3.47 -19.19
N GLY A 104 9.16 4.20 -20.21
CA GLY A 104 8.07 3.76 -21.07
C GLY A 104 6.77 4.58 -20.90
N PRO A 105 5.63 4.02 -21.31
CA PRO A 105 4.35 4.71 -21.24
C PRO A 105 3.88 4.94 -19.80
N PRO A 106 2.91 5.86 -19.56
CA PRO A 106 2.32 6.05 -18.26
C PRO A 106 1.68 4.77 -17.74
N VAL A 107 1.96 4.43 -16.47
CA VAL A 107 1.49 3.21 -15.81
C VAL A 107 0.09 3.37 -15.21
N VAL A 108 -0.61 2.26 -14.99
CA VAL A 108 -1.71 2.22 -14.03
C VAL A 108 -1.12 2.22 -12.63
N MET A 109 -1.59 3.12 -11.77
CA MET A 109 -1.16 3.14 -10.37
C MET A 109 -2.27 2.64 -9.47
N ALA A 110 -1.96 1.66 -8.64
CA ALA A 110 -2.94 1.04 -7.75
C ALA A 110 -2.40 0.89 -6.34
N GLY A 111 -3.31 0.70 -5.39
CA GLY A 111 -2.87 0.40 -4.03
C GLY A 111 -4.02 0.18 -3.05
N HIS A 112 -3.69 -0.44 -1.93
CA HIS A 112 -4.62 -0.75 -0.86
C HIS A 112 -4.41 0.20 0.33
N SER A 113 -5.52 0.70 0.90
CA SER A 113 -5.49 1.47 2.16
C SER A 113 -4.53 2.68 2.08
N MET A 114 -3.52 2.76 2.95
CA MET A 114 -2.44 3.76 2.91
C MET A 114 -1.74 3.81 1.55
N GLY A 115 -1.48 2.63 0.95
CA GLY A 115 -0.88 2.54 -0.38
C GLY A 115 -1.75 3.17 -1.46
N GLY A 116 -3.07 2.97 -1.40
CA GLY A 116 -4.01 3.62 -2.32
C GLY A 116 -3.99 5.14 -2.21
N THR A 117 -4.01 5.66 -0.98
CA THR A 117 -3.94 7.12 -0.76
C THR A 117 -2.57 7.69 -1.17
N SER A 118 -1.47 7.00 -0.86
CA SER A 118 -0.13 7.44 -1.26
C SER A 118 0.03 7.44 -2.79
N SER A 119 -0.56 6.43 -3.48
CA SER A 119 -0.64 6.38 -4.94
C SER A 119 -1.39 7.59 -5.51
N LEU A 120 -2.53 7.92 -4.94
CA LEU A 120 -3.31 9.10 -5.33
C LEU A 120 -2.51 10.40 -5.17
N LEU A 121 -1.80 10.56 -4.04
CA LEU A 121 -0.98 11.75 -3.79
C LEU A 121 0.17 11.87 -4.80
N ALA A 122 0.86 10.76 -5.11
CA ALA A 122 1.96 10.73 -6.07
C ALA A 122 1.46 10.99 -7.50
N ALA A 123 0.36 10.34 -7.91
CA ALA A 123 -0.24 10.52 -9.22
C ALA A 123 -0.69 11.98 -9.48
N ALA A 124 -1.21 12.67 -8.46
CA ALA A 124 -1.61 14.07 -8.59
C ALA A 124 -0.41 15.02 -8.86
N ASP A 125 0.80 14.62 -8.47
CA ASP A 125 2.03 15.38 -8.71
C ASP A 125 2.82 14.87 -9.96
N ARG A 126 2.55 13.63 -10.44
CA ARG A 126 3.17 13.01 -11.62
C ARG A 126 2.12 12.45 -12.60
N ARG A 127 1.18 13.31 -13.01
CA ARG A 127 0.12 12.99 -13.96
C ARG A 127 0.64 12.51 -15.34
N ASP A 128 1.82 12.95 -15.70
CA ASP A 128 2.55 12.53 -16.91
C ASP A 128 2.97 11.05 -16.88
N LYS A 129 3.17 10.48 -15.70
CA LYS A 129 3.60 9.09 -15.48
C LYS A 129 2.45 8.13 -15.17
N VAL A 130 1.22 8.63 -14.95
CA VAL A 130 0.08 7.81 -14.53
C VAL A 130 -1.07 7.94 -15.51
N SER A 131 -1.54 6.80 -16.04
CA SER A 131 -2.67 6.73 -16.98
C SER A 131 -4.02 6.61 -16.30
N LYS A 132 -4.13 5.79 -15.25
CA LYS A 132 -5.34 5.51 -14.47
C LYS A 132 -4.98 5.17 -13.02
N LEU A 133 -5.96 5.27 -12.10
CA LEU A 133 -5.80 4.80 -10.72
C LEU A 133 -6.85 3.74 -10.37
N VAL A 134 -6.42 2.70 -9.63
CA VAL A 134 -7.30 1.71 -8.98
C VAL A 134 -6.99 1.68 -7.49
N LEU A 135 -7.92 2.15 -6.68
CA LEU A 135 -7.73 2.32 -5.24
C LEU A 135 -8.62 1.34 -4.47
N LEU A 136 -7.99 0.44 -3.71
CA LEU A 136 -8.67 -0.59 -2.92
C LEU A 136 -8.83 -0.08 -1.48
N ASP A 137 -10.03 0.33 -1.12
CA ASP A 137 -10.41 0.93 0.16
C ASP A 137 -9.39 1.94 0.71
N PRO A 138 -9.05 3.00 -0.06
CA PRO A 138 -8.05 3.98 0.34
C PRO A 138 -8.45 4.70 1.63
N VAL A 139 -7.46 5.17 2.40
CA VAL A 139 -7.72 5.98 3.60
C VAL A 139 -7.99 7.42 3.18
N ILE A 140 -9.26 7.75 3.02
CA ILE A 140 -9.70 9.10 2.67
C ILE A 140 -10.79 9.54 3.63
N TRP A 141 -10.40 10.32 4.63
CA TRP A 141 -11.31 10.91 5.61
C TRP A 141 -12.27 11.92 4.96
N THR A 142 -13.37 12.24 5.65
CA THR A 142 -14.27 13.31 5.21
C THR A 142 -13.51 14.64 5.06
N ARG A 143 -13.99 15.55 4.20
CA ARG A 143 -13.37 16.87 3.99
C ARG A 143 -13.19 17.64 5.30
N ALA A 144 -14.16 17.53 6.22
CA ALA A 144 -14.10 18.18 7.52
C ALA A 144 -12.92 17.67 8.37
N TRP A 145 -12.71 16.35 8.45
CA TRP A 145 -11.58 15.78 9.17
C TRP A 145 -10.23 16.09 8.52
N VAL A 146 -10.14 16.01 7.20
CA VAL A 146 -8.92 16.39 6.46
C VAL A 146 -8.53 17.84 6.76
N THR A 147 -9.53 18.75 6.78
CA THR A 147 -9.30 20.14 7.15
C THR A 147 -8.87 20.27 8.61
N ALA A 148 -9.55 19.58 9.53
CA ALA A 148 -9.21 19.60 10.95
C ALA A 148 -7.77 19.14 11.24
N PHE A 149 -7.31 18.06 10.58
CA PHE A 149 -5.94 17.52 10.78
C PHE A 149 -4.82 18.45 10.27
N LYS A 150 -5.14 19.51 9.51
CA LYS A 150 -4.16 20.53 9.11
C LYS A 150 -3.88 21.54 10.24
N PHE A 151 -4.79 21.68 11.22
CA PHE A 151 -4.59 22.60 12.33
C PHE A 151 -3.65 22.02 13.39
N PRO A 152 -2.68 22.80 13.91
CA PRO A 152 -1.67 22.31 14.86
C PRO A 152 -2.24 21.62 16.10
N LEU A 153 -3.36 22.12 16.65
CA LEU A 153 -4.00 21.54 17.83
C LEU A 153 -4.69 20.20 17.56
N LEU A 154 -5.21 19.99 16.35
CA LEU A 154 -6.01 18.82 15.99
C LEU A 154 -5.19 17.74 15.27
N ARG A 155 -4.05 18.08 14.65
CA ARG A 155 -3.20 17.13 13.90
C ARG A 155 -2.65 15.98 14.74
N SER A 156 -2.67 16.10 16.07
CA SER A 156 -2.22 15.03 16.97
C SER A 156 -3.32 14.04 17.36
N LEU A 157 -4.61 14.34 17.06
CA LEU A 157 -5.75 13.50 17.41
C LEU A 157 -5.61 12.05 16.84
N PRO A 158 -5.15 11.83 15.60
CA PRO A 158 -4.98 10.48 15.06
C PRO A 158 -4.03 9.60 15.87
N ARG A 159 -3.10 10.17 16.65
CA ARG A 159 -2.23 9.40 17.57
C ARG A 159 -3.00 8.65 18.66
N ARG A 160 -4.23 9.09 18.96
CA ARG A 160 -5.08 8.52 20.02
C ARG A 160 -5.99 7.40 19.53
N ILE A 161 -6.09 7.17 18.20
CA ILE A 161 -6.95 6.13 17.65
C ILE A 161 -6.47 4.72 18.07
N PRO A 162 -7.40 3.75 18.22
CA PRO A 162 -7.06 2.39 18.63
C PRO A 162 -6.00 1.72 17.76
N LEU A 163 -6.02 1.97 16.43
CA LEU A 163 -5.05 1.40 15.48
C LEU A 163 -3.61 1.88 15.77
N ALA A 164 -3.42 3.19 16.00
CA ALA A 164 -2.09 3.74 16.31
C ALA A 164 -1.55 3.17 17.64
N LYS A 165 -2.40 3.07 18.65
CA LYS A 165 -2.03 2.47 19.95
C LYS A 165 -1.81 0.95 19.83
N GLY A 166 -2.60 0.28 19.02
CA GLY A 166 -2.49 -1.16 18.74
C GLY A 166 -1.17 -1.51 18.07
N ALA A 167 -0.75 -0.70 17.09
CA ALA A 167 0.52 -0.87 16.42
C ALA A 167 1.71 -0.82 17.40
N LEU A 168 1.73 0.12 18.35
CA LEU A 168 2.79 0.22 19.36
C LEU A 168 2.88 -0.99 20.29
N ARG A 169 1.80 -1.78 20.42
CA ARG A 169 1.74 -2.98 21.28
C ARG A 169 2.09 -4.26 20.54
N ARG A 170 2.39 -4.19 19.24
CA ARG A 170 2.76 -5.38 18.46
C ARG A 170 4.03 -5.99 19.02
N ARG A 171 4.04 -7.32 19.13
CA ARG A 171 5.25 -8.09 19.45
C ARG A 171 6.28 -7.85 18.35
N ARG A 172 7.46 -7.39 18.71
CA ARG A 172 8.52 -7.00 17.79
C ARG A 172 9.41 -8.18 17.38
N LEU A 173 9.69 -9.08 18.29
CA LEU A 173 10.64 -10.19 18.14
C LEU A 173 9.96 -11.55 18.27
N PHE A 174 10.32 -12.46 17.40
CA PHE A 174 9.88 -13.86 17.38
C PHE A 174 11.11 -14.76 17.27
N GLU A 175 11.08 -15.93 17.92
CA GLU A 175 12.17 -16.92 17.87
C GLU A 175 12.25 -17.59 16.48
N SER A 176 11.11 -17.73 15.80
CA SER A 176 11.00 -18.33 14.47
C SER A 176 9.86 -17.74 13.65
N ARG A 177 9.88 -17.99 12.33
CA ARG A 177 8.77 -17.65 11.43
C ARG A 177 7.50 -18.42 11.80
N ASP A 178 7.64 -19.68 12.24
CA ASP A 178 6.50 -20.50 12.68
C ASP A 178 5.84 -19.92 13.94
N GLN A 179 6.63 -19.43 14.88
CA GLN A 179 6.09 -18.74 16.05
C GLN A 179 5.30 -17.50 15.65
N ALA A 180 5.78 -16.72 14.69
CA ALA A 180 5.05 -15.57 14.18
C ALA A 180 3.76 -15.99 13.43
N LEU A 181 3.81 -17.06 12.63
CA LEU A 181 2.67 -17.62 11.92
C LEU A 181 1.56 -18.03 12.92
N ILE A 182 1.92 -18.77 13.96
CA ILE A 182 0.99 -19.19 15.03
C ILE A 182 0.40 -17.97 15.76
N ALA A 183 1.23 -16.96 16.03
CA ALA A 183 0.81 -15.74 16.72
C ALA A 183 -0.19 -14.90 15.92
N TYR A 184 -0.10 -14.89 14.60
CA TYR A 184 -0.96 -14.07 13.73
C TYR A 184 -2.16 -14.82 13.16
N ARG A 185 -2.08 -16.16 13.00
CA ARG A 185 -3.13 -16.96 12.37
C ARG A 185 -4.50 -16.72 13.03
N GLY A 186 -5.46 -16.23 12.24
CA GLY A 186 -6.85 -15.99 12.66
C GLY A 186 -7.05 -14.82 13.64
N ARG A 187 -6.04 -13.96 13.87
CA ARG A 187 -6.11 -12.88 14.86
C ARG A 187 -5.98 -11.49 14.22
N GLY A 188 -6.68 -10.52 14.82
CA GLY A 188 -6.59 -9.11 14.40
C GLY A 188 -6.87 -8.91 12.92
N ALA A 189 -5.98 -8.23 12.22
CA ALA A 189 -6.06 -7.96 10.79
C ALA A 189 -6.01 -9.25 9.93
N PHE A 190 -5.49 -10.35 10.47
CA PHE A 190 -5.31 -11.63 9.76
C PHE A 190 -6.48 -12.61 9.96
N LYS A 191 -7.60 -12.13 10.56
CA LYS A 191 -8.80 -12.96 10.76
C LYS A 191 -9.40 -13.33 9.40
N GLY A 192 -9.55 -14.64 9.15
CA GLY A 192 -10.12 -15.17 7.92
C GLY A 192 -9.16 -15.21 6.73
N TRP A 193 -7.92 -14.73 6.86
CA TRP A 193 -6.96 -14.78 5.76
C TRP A 193 -6.61 -16.21 5.36
N PRO A 194 -6.48 -16.50 4.05
CA PRO A 194 -5.86 -17.73 3.58
C PRO A 194 -4.45 -17.88 4.15
N GLU A 195 -4.07 -19.10 4.51
CA GLU A 195 -2.75 -19.37 5.11
C GLU A 195 -1.59 -18.94 4.20
N MET A 196 -1.74 -19.12 2.88
CA MET A 196 -0.75 -18.68 1.91
C MET A 196 -0.54 -17.15 1.91
N ALA A 197 -1.61 -16.36 2.06
CA ALA A 197 -1.51 -14.90 2.15
C ALA A 197 -0.76 -14.47 3.41
N LEU A 198 -1.00 -15.14 4.54
CA LEU A 198 -0.25 -14.91 5.78
C LEU A 198 1.22 -15.34 5.65
N ALA A 199 1.50 -16.47 5.00
CA ALA A 199 2.88 -16.91 4.73
C ALA A 199 3.63 -15.89 3.85
N HIS A 200 2.98 -15.38 2.80
CA HIS A 200 3.54 -14.32 1.96
C HIS A 200 3.80 -13.03 2.75
N TYR A 201 2.87 -12.63 3.64
CA TYR A 201 3.12 -11.49 4.53
C TYR A 201 4.38 -11.68 5.36
N LEU A 202 4.56 -12.86 5.99
CA LEU A 202 5.68 -13.15 6.87
C LEU A 202 7.00 -13.31 6.11
N SER A 203 6.98 -13.62 4.81
CA SER A 203 8.22 -13.81 4.01
C SER A 203 9.09 -12.55 3.99
N ASP A 204 8.48 -11.38 3.86
CA ASP A 204 9.15 -10.07 3.85
C ASP A 204 8.76 -9.20 5.05
N GLY A 205 7.78 -9.61 5.84
CA GLY A 205 7.36 -8.93 7.06
C GLY A 205 8.25 -9.21 8.26
N LEU A 206 9.20 -10.17 8.14
CA LEU A 206 10.16 -10.53 9.16
C LEU A 206 11.58 -10.46 8.61
N ILE A 207 12.46 -9.81 9.37
CA ILE A 207 13.91 -9.74 9.13
C ILE A 207 14.60 -10.63 10.13
N GLU A 208 15.48 -11.52 9.65
CA GLU A 208 16.31 -12.38 10.50
C GLU A 208 17.46 -11.57 11.11
N THR A 209 17.68 -11.77 12.39
CA THR A 209 18.74 -11.14 13.17
C THR A 209 19.40 -12.19 14.09
N ASP A 210 20.49 -11.87 14.75
CA ASP A 210 21.14 -12.76 15.72
C ASP A 210 20.22 -13.12 16.91
N GLU A 211 19.22 -12.28 17.20
CA GLU A 211 18.27 -12.48 18.32
C GLU A 211 17.00 -13.23 17.88
N GLY A 212 16.83 -13.52 16.57
CA GLY A 212 15.64 -14.13 16.01
C GLY A 212 15.04 -13.30 14.85
N PHE A 213 13.73 -13.27 14.75
CA PHE A 213 13.01 -12.61 13.64
C PHE A 213 12.29 -11.35 14.14
N VAL A 214 12.71 -10.17 13.65
CA VAL A 214 12.08 -8.89 13.98
C VAL A 214 11.09 -8.45 12.90
N LEU A 215 10.05 -7.69 13.29
CA LEU A 215 9.14 -7.09 12.32
C LEU A 215 9.90 -6.12 11.41
N ALA A 216 9.77 -6.28 10.08
CA ALA A 216 10.31 -5.37 9.08
C ALA A 216 9.70 -3.96 9.22
N CYS A 217 8.38 -3.89 9.49
CA CYS A 217 7.74 -2.64 9.87
C CYS A 217 7.79 -2.48 11.39
N ALA A 218 8.66 -1.59 11.87
CA ALA A 218 8.78 -1.31 13.29
C ALA A 218 7.44 -0.78 13.85
N PRO A 219 7.01 -1.22 15.06
CA PRO A 219 5.76 -0.77 15.68
C PRO A 219 5.61 0.74 15.76
N GLU A 220 6.70 1.47 16.01
CA GLU A 220 6.71 2.94 16.06
C GLU A 220 6.46 3.55 14.68
N TRP A 221 7.03 2.96 13.64
CA TRP A 221 6.82 3.41 12.26
C TRP A 221 5.38 3.14 11.81
N GLU A 222 4.87 1.93 12.04
CA GLU A 222 3.47 1.58 11.76
C GLU A 222 2.49 2.51 12.47
N SER A 223 2.71 2.77 13.76
CA SER A 223 1.91 3.70 14.55
C SER A 223 1.97 5.13 14.00
N SER A 224 3.17 5.58 13.57
CA SER A 224 3.35 6.91 13.00
C SER A 224 2.57 7.10 11.70
N ASN A 225 2.42 6.03 10.90
CA ASN A 225 1.60 6.04 9.68
C ASN A 225 0.12 6.28 10.00
N TYR A 226 -0.43 5.62 11.03
CA TYR A 226 -1.80 5.89 11.50
C TYR A 226 -1.97 7.32 12.03
N ALA A 227 -0.92 7.88 12.63
CA ALA A 227 -0.95 9.20 13.23
C ALA A 227 -0.78 10.36 12.23
N ALA A 228 -0.13 10.13 11.10
CA ALA A 228 0.27 11.16 10.13
C ALA A 228 -0.83 11.42 9.08
N GLN A 229 -1.93 12.08 9.45
CA GLN A 229 -3.12 12.24 8.62
C GLN A 229 -3.32 13.67 8.04
N SER A 230 -2.28 14.53 8.07
CA SER A 230 -2.41 15.94 7.60
C SER A 230 -2.21 16.12 6.09
N HIS A 231 -2.26 15.06 5.29
CA HIS A 231 -2.27 15.13 3.82
C HIS A 231 -3.68 15.46 3.29
N ASP A 232 -3.77 15.85 2.01
CA ASP A 232 -5.04 16.27 1.40
C ASP A 232 -5.39 15.43 0.15
N PRO A 233 -6.03 14.27 0.33
CA PRO A 233 -6.45 13.43 -0.79
C PRO A 233 -7.57 14.05 -1.63
N TRP A 234 -8.39 14.94 -1.07
CA TRP A 234 -9.43 15.64 -1.83
C TRP A 234 -8.86 16.64 -2.82
N ARG A 235 -7.81 17.37 -2.40
CA ARG A 235 -7.08 18.25 -3.32
C ARG A 235 -6.38 17.44 -4.41
N ALA A 236 -5.83 16.27 -4.07
CA ALA A 236 -5.21 15.38 -5.04
C ALA A 236 -6.22 14.89 -6.08
N LEU A 237 -7.40 14.41 -5.66
CA LEU A 237 -8.50 14.04 -6.56
C LEU A 237 -8.90 15.19 -7.49
N GLY A 238 -9.05 16.41 -6.95
CA GLY A 238 -9.43 17.58 -7.75
C GLY A 238 -8.37 18.07 -8.74
N ARG A 239 -7.12 17.61 -8.63
CA ARG A 239 -6.02 17.93 -9.57
C ARG A 239 -5.82 16.89 -10.66
N LEU A 240 -6.43 15.72 -10.50
CA LEU A 240 -6.32 14.64 -11.48
C LEU A 240 -7.26 14.89 -12.67
N ASP A 241 -6.76 14.64 -13.85
CA ASP A 241 -7.44 14.59 -15.12
C ASP A 241 -7.44 13.17 -15.72
N ARG A 242 -7.30 12.17 -14.86
CA ARG A 242 -7.23 10.74 -15.18
C ARG A 242 -8.34 9.96 -14.48
N PRO A 243 -8.81 8.85 -15.07
CA PRO A 243 -9.81 7.99 -14.42
C PRO A 243 -9.31 7.43 -13.08
N VAL A 244 -10.18 7.50 -12.08
CA VAL A 244 -9.94 6.93 -10.74
C VAL A 244 -11.07 5.96 -10.42
N ARG A 245 -10.76 4.68 -10.33
CA ARG A 245 -11.67 3.63 -9.88
C ARG A 245 -11.38 3.30 -8.42
N ILE A 246 -12.37 3.43 -7.56
CA ILE A 246 -12.27 3.12 -6.12
C ILE A 246 -13.17 1.93 -5.83
N LEU A 247 -12.58 0.84 -5.33
CA LEU A 247 -13.32 -0.26 -4.75
C LEU A 247 -13.35 -0.03 -3.24
N LYS A 248 -14.56 0.15 -2.70
CA LYS A 248 -14.79 0.49 -1.30
C LYS A 248 -15.35 -0.73 -0.57
N ALA A 249 -14.84 -1.02 0.62
CA ALA A 249 -15.41 -2.04 1.49
C ALA A 249 -16.86 -1.68 1.90
N GLU A 250 -17.74 -2.66 1.96
CA GLU A 250 -19.11 -2.45 2.45
C GLU A 250 -19.11 -2.17 3.96
N THR A 251 -18.25 -2.88 4.69
CA THR A 251 -18.16 -2.74 6.15
C THR A 251 -16.79 -2.23 6.59
N ASN A 252 -16.79 -1.31 7.56
CA ASN A 252 -15.56 -0.72 8.13
C ASN A 252 -14.63 -0.07 7.10
N SER A 253 -15.19 0.49 6.02
CA SER A 253 -14.42 1.20 5.01
C SER A 253 -13.74 2.45 5.59
N THR A 254 -12.52 2.69 5.12
CA THR A 254 -11.73 3.91 5.41
C THR A 254 -11.93 5.00 4.35
N CYS A 255 -12.75 4.74 3.33
CA CYS A 255 -12.98 5.63 2.20
C CYS A 255 -14.32 6.36 2.31
N HIS A 256 -14.27 7.69 2.38
CA HIS A 256 -15.45 8.57 2.42
C HIS A 256 -15.69 9.29 1.09
N VAL A 257 -15.16 8.77 -0.03
CA VAL A 257 -15.39 9.32 -1.37
C VAL A 257 -16.68 8.73 -1.95
N SER A 258 -17.39 9.56 -2.74
CA SER A 258 -18.49 9.15 -3.61
C SER A 258 -18.09 9.38 -5.06
N SER A 259 -18.78 8.72 -6.00
CA SER A 259 -18.53 8.90 -7.44
C SER A 259 -18.73 10.36 -7.85
N ASP A 260 -17.84 10.85 -8.70
CA ASP A 260 -17.84 12.21 -9.23
C ASP A 260 -17.43 12.19 -10.71
N ALA A 261 -18.40 12.34 -11.59
CA ALA A 261 -18.18 12.33 -13.03
C ALA A 261 -17.29 13.47 -13.53
N ARG A 262 -17.27 14.63 -12.84
CA ARG A 262 -16.45 15.79 -13.22
C ARG A 262 -14.95 15.50 -13.07
N HIS A 263 -14.60 14.68 -12.07
CA HIS A 263 -13.22 14.28 -11.80
C HIS A 263 -12.94 12.83 -12.25
N GLN A 264 -13.84 12.23 -13.06
CA GLN A 264 -13.71 10.86 -13.55
C GLN A 264 -13.49 9.84 -12.39
N VAL A 265 -14.13 10.07 -11.24
CA VAL A 265 -14.06 9.19 -10.08
C VAL A 265 -15.26 8.25 -10.06
N THR A 266 -15.02 6.96 -10.14
CA THR A 266 -16.02 5.90 -9.97
C THR A 266 -15.77 5.21 -8.63
N VAL A 267 -16.82 5.04 -7.83
CA VAL A 267 -16.76 4.33 -6.55
C VAL A 267 -17.73 3.16 -6.59
N GLU A 268 -17.21 1.97 -6.37
CA GLU A 268 -17.95 0.72 -6.31
C GLU A 268 -17.84 0.12 -4.90
N THR A 269 -18.94 -0.38 -4.36
CA THR A 269 -18.94 -1.07 -3.07
C THR A 269 -18.77 -2.56 -3.29
N VAL A 270 -17.76 -3.15 -2.65
CA VAL A 270 -17.53 -4.60 -2.68
C VAL A 270 -18.50 -5.26 -1.69
N ALA A 271 -19.46 -6.02 -2.22
CA ALA A 271 -20.47 -6.73 -1.42
C ALA A 271 -19.80 -7.69 -0.41
N GLU A 272 -20.26 -7.69 0.82
CA GLU A 272 -19.69 -8.44 1.95
C GLU A 272 -18.22 -8.12 2.22
N GLY A 273 -17.65 -7.13 1.54
CA GLY A 273 -16.25 -6.73 1.65
C GLY A 273 -15.97 -6.03 2.97
N THR A 274 -14.87 -6.43 3.61
CA THR A 274 -14.22 -5.68 4.71
C THR A 274 -13.03 -4.91 4.17
N HIS A 275 -12.39 -4.09 5.02
CA HIS A 275 -11.15 -3.41 4.65
C HIS A 275 -10.08 -4.34 4.03
N PHE A 276 -10.11 -5.63 4.38
CA PHE A 276 -9.17 -6.64 3.90
C PHE A 276 -9.69 -7.47 2.71
N PHE A 277 -10.71 -7.00 1.99
CA PHE A 277 -11.25 -7.72 0.83
C PHE A 277 -10.18 -8.09 -0.23
N PRO A 278 -9.07 -7.34 -0.44
CA PRO A 278 -8.07 -7.78 -1.40
C PRO A 278 -7.40 -9.12 -1.07
N MET A 279 -7.43 -9.55 0.21
CA MET A 279 -6.93 -10.85 0.66
C MET A 279 -8.04 -11.90 0.77
N LEU A 280 -9.28 -11.47 1.03
CA LEU A 280 -10.43 -12.36 1.27
C LEU A 280 -11.23 -12.65 0.00
N GLN A 281 -11.28 -11.68 -0.91
CA GLN A 281 -11.99 -11.71 -2.19
C GLN A 281 -11.07 -11.21 -3.31
N PRO A 282 -9.89 -11.87 -3.53
CA PRO A 282 -8.85 -11.34 -4.42
C PRO A 282 -9.29 -11.21 -5.88
N ASP A 283 -10.28 -12.00 -6.32
CA ASP A 283 -10.75 -11.97 -7.70
C ASP A 283 -11.37 -10.62 -8.07
N ILE A 284 -12.18 -10.03 -7.18
CA ILE A 284 -12.80 -8.72 -7.40
C ILE A 284 -11.73 -7.63 -7.59
N ALA A 285 -10.70 -7.66 -6.74
CA ALA A 285 -9.59 -6.73 -6.85
C ALA A 285 -8.75 -6.98 -8.11
N ARG A 286 -8.55 -8.26 -8.47
CA ARG A 286 -7.79 -8.68 -9.66
C ARG A 286 -8.44 -8.22 -10.95
N ASP A 287 -9.74 -8.42 -11.07
CA ASP A 287 -10.50 -7.99 -12.24
C ASP A 287 -10.39 -6.47 -12.44
N ALA A 288 -10.56 -5.70 -11.36
CA ALA A 288 -10.43 -4.25 -11.43
C ALA A 288 -9.02 -3.78 -11.84
N LEU A 289 -7.97 -4.46 -11.39
CA LEU A 289 -6.58 -4.18 -11.77
C LEU A 289 -6.32 -4.53 -13.24
N PHE A 290 -6.83 -5.69 -13.69
CA PHE A 290 -6.69 -6.14 -15.06
C PHE A 290 -7.40 -5.20 -16.04
N ASP A 291 -8.68 -4.90 -15.80
CA ASP A 291 -9.50 -4.00 -16.65
C ASP A 291 -8.88 -2.61 -16.80
N ALA A 292 -8.18 -2.13 -15.77
CA ALA A 292 -7.52 -0.83 -15.83
C ALA A 292 -6.22 -0.86 -16.66
N ALA A 293 -5.52 -2.01 -16.70
CA ALA A 293 -4.20 -2.14 -17.28
C ALA A 293 -4.21 -2.58 -18.77
N VAL A 294 -5.34 -3.09 -19.24
CA VAL A 294 -5.60 -3.43 -20.64
C VAL A 294 -6.56 -2.41 -21.26
#